data_31abd44ee093caa586044eb7ecf59339
#
_entry.id   31abd44ee093caa586044eb7ecf59339
#
_cell.length_a   1.000
_cell.length_b   1.000
_cell.length_c   1.000
_cell.angle_alpha   90.00
_cell.angle_beta   90.00
_cell.angle_gamma   90.00
#
_symmetry.space_group_name_H-M   'P 1'
#
loop_
_entity.id
_entity.type
_entity.pdbx_description
1 polymer ?
#
loop_
_entity_poly.entity_id
_entity_poly.type
_entity_poly.pdbx_seq_one_letter_code
_entity_poly.pdbx_strand_id
1 'polypeptide(L)'
;MKLKKGSIALLTLAGMFYMSVQKADACTRAVYIGPDHMVVTGRTMDWKEDIMSNIYVFPRGIQRAGYNKENAVKWTSKYGSVIATGYDIGTCDGMNEKGLVASLLFLPESVFD
;
A
#
# COMPACT_ATOMS: atom_id res chain seq x y z
N MET A 1 18.56 46.18 -17.54
CA MET A 1 17.12 45.85 -17.65
C MET A 1 16.62 45.57 -16.23
N LYS A 2 15.83 46.46 -15.58
CA LYS A 2 15.34 46.26 -14.22
C LYS A 2 14.03 45.45 -14.29
N LEU A 3 14.04 44.18 -13.85
CA LEU A 3 12.81 43.42 -13.70
C LEU A 3 11.91 44.12 -12.66
N LYS A 4 10.63 44.34 -13.02
CA LYS A 4 9.65 44.88 -12.11
C LYS A 4 9.36 43.86 -11.00
N LYS A 5 9.26 44.32 -9.76
CA LYS A 5 9.01 43.46 -8.57
C LYS A 5 7.82 42.49 -8.75
N GLY A 6 6.80 42.89 -9.50
CA GLY A 6 5.65 42.04 -9.84
C GLY A 6 5.98 40.86 -10.77
N SER A 7 6.94 41.01 -11.69
CA SER A 7 7.37 39.91 -12.58
C SER A 7 8.15 38.83 -11.82
N ILE A 8 8.89 39.19 -10.79
CA ILE A 8 9.64 38.26 -9.95
C ILE A 8 8.65 37.45 -9.09
N ALA A 9 7.66 38.11 -8.50
CA ALA A 9 6.64 37.46 -7.69
C ALA A 9 5.79 36.44 -8.51
N LEU A 10 5.49 36.76 -9.75
CA LEU A 10 4.74 35.88 -10.65
C LEU A 10 5.58 34.66 -11.07
N LEU A 11 6.87 34.84 -11.32
CA LEU A 11 7.79 33.74 -11.65
C LEU A 11 8.04 32.79 -10.47
N THR A 12 8.14 33.32 -9.25
CA THR A 12 8.28 32.48 -8.06
C THR A 12 7.00 31.72 -7.75
N LEU A 13 5.82 32.32 -7.94
CA LEU A 13 4.53 31.63 -7.75
C LEU A 13 4.33 30.52 -8.80
N ALA A 14 4.68 30.77 -10.06
CA ALA A 14 4.64 29.77 -11.12
C ALA A 14 5.64 28.63 -10.89
N GLY A 15 6.84 28.93 -10.38
CA GLY A 15 7.86 27.95 -10.01
C GLY A 15 7.41 27.04 -8.85
N MET A 16 6.75 27.62 -7.83
CA MET A 16 6.18 26.83 -6.72
C MET A 16 5.05 25.91 -7.17
N PHE A 17 4.22 26.32 -8.13
CA PHE A 17 3.16 25.48 -8.69
C PHE A 17 3.71 24.33 -9.54
N TYR A 18 4.84 24.54 -10.22
CA TYR A 18 5.49 23.48 -11.03
C TYR A 18 6.17 22.40 -10.17
N MET A 19 6.62 22.73 -8.96
CA MET A 19 7.28 21.78 -8.05
C MET A 19 6.29 20.88 -7.29
N SER A 20 4.98 21.15 -7.32
CA SER A 20 3.99 20.42 -6.53
C SER A 20 3.30 19.24 -7.24
N VAL A 21 3.67 18.94 -8.49
CA VAL A 21 3.11 17.80 -9.23
C VAL A 21 4.19 16.73 -9.43
N GLN A 22 4.67 16.17 -8.35
CA GLN A 22 5.35 14.89 -8.43
C GLN A 22 4.27 13.79 -8.41
N LYS A 23 4.18 13.04 -9.50
CA LYS A 23 3.41 11.79 -9.49
C LYS A 23 4.12 10.87 -8.48
N ALA A 24 3.40 10.49 -7.44
CA ALA A 24 3.85 9.41 -6.58
C ALA A 24 3.72 8.11 -7.39
N ASP A 25 4.82 7.58 -7.87
CA ASP A 25 4.89 6.29 -8.58
C ASP A 25 4.94 5.10 -7.60
N ALA A 26 4.49 5.29 -6.35
CA ALA A 26 4.56 4.29 -5.31
C ALA A 26 3.28 4.28 -4.45
N CYS A 27 2.90 3.07 -4.00
CA CYS A 27 1.80 2.89 -3.07
C CYS A 27 1.98 3.71 -1.79
N THR A 28 0.93 4.36 -1.34
CA THR A 28 0.94 5.13 -0.09
C THR A 28 0.14 4.39 0.98
N ARG A 29 0.65 4.37 2.21
CA ARG A 29 -0.06 3.87 3.38
C ARG A 29 -0.19 4.97 4.41
N ALA A 30 -1.39 5.14 4.96
CA ALA A 30 -1.69 6.06 6.05
C ALA A 30 -2.31 5.31 7.22
N VAL A 31 -1.95 5.71 8.43
CA VAL A 31 -2.52 5.18 9.67
C VAL A 31 -3.08 6.34 10.47
N TYR A 32 -4.36 6.27 10.78
CA TYR A 32 -5.03 7.20 11.69
C TYR A 32 -5.23 6.54 13.04
N ILE A 33 -4.80 7.20 14.11
CA ILE A 33 -5.01 6.78 15.50
C ILE A 33 -6.03 7.73 16.10
N GLY A 34 -7.22 7.21 16.35
CA GLY A 34 -8.35 7.96 16.89
C GLY A 34 -8.51 7.78 18.41
N PRO A 35 -9.59 8.35 18.99
CA PRO A 35 -9.98 8.13 20.37
C PRO A 35 -10.22 6.62 20.64
N ASP A 36 -10.20 6.24 21.92
CA ASP A 36 -10.51 4.88 22.39
C ASP A 36 -9.69 3.77 21.73
N HIS A 37 -8.42 4.06 21.41
CA HIS A 37 -7.49 3.15 20.72
C HIS A 37 -7.96 2.70 19.33
N MET A 38 -8.90 3.42 18.72
CA MET A 38 -9.30 3.15 17.33
C MET A 38 -8.13 3.39 16.39
N VAL A 39 -7.83 2.40 15.54
CA VAL A 39 -6.81 2.51 14.50
C VAL A 39 -7.44 2.22 13.16
N VAL A 40 -7.30 3.15 12.21
CA VAL A 40 -7.73 2.97 10.83
C VAL A 40 -6.51 3.01 9.93
N THR A 41 -6.34 1.98 9.13
CA THR A 41 -5.28 1.92 8.11
C THR A 41 -5.91 2.01 6.74
N GLY A 42 -5.45 2.96 5.94
CA GLY A 42 -5.79 3.09 4.53
C GLY A 42 -4.54 3.00 3.66
N ARG A 43 -4.71 2.50 2.43
CA ARG A 43 -3.62 2.49 1.47
C ARG A 43 -4.15 2.73 0.05
N THR A 44 -3.27 3.25 -0.83
CA THR A 44 -3.48 3.24 -2.28
C THR A 44 -2.69 2.09 -2.90
N MET A 45 -3.26 1.47 -3.93
CA MET A 45 -2.57 0.50 -4.78
C MET A 45 -2.28 1.20 -6.11
N ASP A 46 -1.10 1.81 -6.20
CA ASP A 46 -0.69 2.51 -7.41
C ASP A 46 0.05 1.51 -8.30
N TRP A 47 -0.62 1.06 -9.34
CA TRP A 47 -0.09 0.10 -10.30
C TRP A 47 -0.46 0.50 -11.72
N LYS A 48 0.33 0.10 -12.69
CA LYS A 48 0.16 0.49 -14.11
C LYS A 48 -1.10 -0.08 -14.77
N GLU A 49 -1.70 -1.11 -14.17
CA GLU A 49 -2.86 -1.82 -14.70
C GLU A 49 -3.81 -2.25 -13.57
N ASP A 50 -5.03 -2.63 -13.92
CA ASP A 50 -5.96 -3.21 -12.95
C ASP A 50 -5.45 -4.57 -12.47
N ILE A 51 -5.23 -4.69 -11.17
CA ILE A 51 -4.76 -5.92 -10.53
C ILE A 51 -5.89 -6.89 -10.18
N MET A 52 -7.14 -6.60 -10.57
CA MET A 52 -8.32 -7.46 -10.38
C MET A 52 -8.43 -7.97 -8.93
N SER A 53 -8.41 -7.05 -7.96
CA SER A 53 -8.45 -7.40 -6.54
C SER A 53 -9.76 -8.03 -6.14
N ASN A 54 -9.69 -9.15 -5.44
CA ASN A 54 -10.81 -9.79 -4.74
C ASN A 54 -10.60 -9.76 -3.23
N ILE A 55 -11.71 -9.83 -2.48
CA ILE A 55 -11.70 -9.90 -1.02
C ILE A 55 -12.03 -11.33 -0.60
N TYR A 56 -11.15 -11.91 0.21
CA TYR A 56 -11.33 -13.24 0.78
C TYR A 56 -11.39 -13.21 2.30
N VAL A 57 -12.23 -14.07 2.84
CA VAL A 57 -12.31 -14.33 4.29
C VAL A 57 -11.73 -15.70 4.57
N PHE A 58 -10.69 -15.75 5.38
CA PHE A 58 -10.07 -16.99 5.81
C PHE A 58 -10.42 -17.31 7.27
N PRO A 59 -10.94 -18.53 7.54
CA PRO A 59 -11.24 -18.94 8.90
C PRO A 59 -9.96 -19.26 9.70
N ARG A 60 -10.10 -19.35 11.01
CA ARG A 60 -9.09 -19.96 11.90
C ARG A 60 -8.84 -21.42 11.50
N GLY A 61 -7.63 -21.91 11.72
CA GLY A 61 -7.27 -23.30 11.51
C GLY A 61 -7.04 -23.70 10.06
N ILE A 62 -7.20 -22.77 9.10
CA ILE A 62 -6.90 -23.08 7.70
C ILE A 62 -5.40 -23.36 7.54
N GLN A 63 -5.08 -24.48 6.88
CA GLN A 63 -3.71 -24.82 6.53
C GLN A 63 -3.34 -24.18 5.19
N ARG A 64 -2.21 -23.57 5.13
CA ARG A 64 -1.72 -22.86 3.95
C ARG A 64 -0.24 -23.16 3.69
N ALA A 65 0.14 -22.98 2.44
CA ALA A 65 1.53 -23.04 2.02
C ALA A 65 1.85 -21.86 1.11
N GLY A 66 3.09 -21.37 1.16
CA GLY A 66 3.59 -20.41 0.21
C GLY A 66 3.67 -20.99 -1.21
N TYR A 67 3.89 -20.12 -2.19
CA TYR A 67 3.86 -20.50 -3.61
C TYR A 67 5.04 -21.37 -4.05
N ASN A 68 6.19 -21.28 -3.39
CA ASN A 68 7.38 -22.06 -3.74
C ASN A 68 7.16 -23.56 -3.41
N LYS A 69 7.17 -24.43 -4.42
CA LYS A 69 6.80 -25.83 -4.29
C LYS A 69 7.78 -26.67 -3.47
N GLU A 70 9.08 -26.40 -3.53
CA GLU A 70 10.10 -27.25 -2.88
C GLU A 70 10.33 -26.88 -1.42
N ASN A 71 10.44 -25.59 -1.12
CA ASN A 71 10.72 -25.07 0.21
C ASN A 71 9.61 -24.16 0.74
N ALA A 72 8.37 -24.41 0.32
CA ALA A 72 7.25 -23.59 0.73
C ALA A 72 7.09 -23.55 2.24
N VAL A 73 7.03 -22.35 2.80
CA VAL A 73 6.63 -22.15 4.19
C VAL A 73 5.19 -22.65 4.36
N LYS A 74 4.99 -23.57 5.30
CA LYS A 74 3.66 -24.11 5.64
C LYS A 74 3.25 -23.59 7.00
N TRP A 75 1.99 -23.20 7.14
CA TRP A 75 1.46 -22.74 8.42
C TRP A 75 -0.02 -23.08 8.59
N THR A 76 -0.47 -23.05 9.82
CA THR A 76 -1.88 -23.09 10.18
C THR A 76 -2.27 -21.74 10.76
N SER A 77 -3.29 -21.10 10.17
CA SER A 77 -3.73 -19.77 10.59
C SER A 77 -4.34 -19.81 11.98
N LYS A 78 -3.68 -19.16 12.95
CA LYS A 78 -4.18 -19.05 14.32
C LYS A 78 -5.44 -18.17 14.42
N TYR A 79 -5.53 -17.17 13.57
CA TYR A 79 -6.62 -16.19 13.55
C TYR A 79 -7.32 -16.17 12.21
N GLY A 80 -8.62 -15.87 12.22
CA GLY A 80 -9.34 -15.51 11.02
C GLY A 80 -8.86 -14.18 10.46
N SER A 81 -8.94 -14.02 9.15
CA SER A 81 -8.49 -12.80 8.46
C SER A 81 -9.34 -12.48 7.24
N VAL A 82 -9.38 -11.18 6.92
CA VAL A 82 -9.89 -10.67 5.65
C VAL A 82 -8.69 -10.17 4.87
N ILE A 83 -8.58 -10.56 3.61
CA ILE A 83 -7.47 -10.17 2.75
C ILE A 83 -7.97 -9.63 1.41
N ALA A 84 -7.15 -8.76 0.80
CA ALA A 84 -7.29 -8.35 -0.59
C ALA A 84 -6.17 -8.99 -1.42
N THR A 85 -6.53 -9.50 -2.60
CA THR A 85 -5.58 -10.14 -3.52
C THR A 85 -5.16 -9.20 -4.65
N GLY A 86 -4.01 -9.47 -5.26
CA GLY A 86 -3.64 -8.97 -6.57
C GLY A 86 -3.61 -10.11 -7.57
N TYR A 87 -4.21 -9.88 -8.74
CA TYR A 87 -4.40 -10.86 -9.83
C TYR A 87 -5.04 -12.18 -9.38
N ASP A 88 -5.74 -12.15 -8.28
CA ASP A 88 -6.32 -13.32 -7.61
C ASP A 88 -5.30 -14.42 -7.22
N ILE A 89 -4.03 -14.09 -7.22
CA ILE A 89 -2.92 -15.02 -6.96
C ILE A 89 -2.30 -14.77 -5.59
N GLY A 90 -1.95 -13.52 -5.30
CA GLY A 90 -1.19 -13.13 -4.12
C GLY A 90 -1.98 -12.24 -3.16
N THR A 91 -1.73 -12.39 -1.86
CA THR A 91 -2.26 -11.46 -0.85
C THR A 91 -1.47 -10.15 -0.91
N CYS A 92 -2.17 -9.03 -1.15
CA CYS A 92 -1.59 -7.69 -1.16
C CYS A 92 -1.79 -6.96 0.17
N ASP A 93 -2.97 -7.14 0.77
CA ASP A 93 -3.37 -6.51 2.02
C ASP A 93 -4.16 -7.48 2.86
N GLY A 94 -4.19 -7.24 4.15
CA GLY A 94 -5.04 -8.02 5.02
C GLY A 94 -5.08 -7.51 6.44
N MET A 95 -6.14 -7.90 7.12
CA MET A 95 -6.33 -7.67 8.54
C MET A 95 -6.82 -8.95 9.22
N ASN A 96 -6.25 -9.30 10.35
CA ASN A 96 -6.77 -10.41 11.14
C ASN A 96 -7.76 -9.92 12.20
N GLU A 97 -8.49 -10.86 12.79
CA GLU A 97 -9.49 -10.59 13.84
C GLU A 97 -8.91 -10.01 15.14
N LYS A 98 -7.59 -9.92 15.26
CA LYS A 98 -6.89 -9.27 16.37
C LYS A 98 -6.44 -7.85 16.05
N GLY A 99 -6.83 -7.34 14.85
CA GLY A 99 -6.51 -5.99 14.42
C GLY A 99 -5.10 -5.83 13.85
N LEU A 100 -4.34 -6.92 13.63
CA LEU A 100 -3.07 -6.81 12.90
C LEU A 100 -3.37 -6.57 11.42
N VAL A 101 -2.84 -5.47 10.90
CA VAL A 101 -2.91 -5.10 9.49
C VAL A 101 -1.54 -5.28 8.86
N ALA A 102 -1.51 -5.94 7.70
CA ALA A 102 -0.31 -6.09 6.87
C ALA A 102 -0.62 -5.62 5.46
N SER A 103 0.34 -4.91 4.85
CA SER A 103 0.24 -4.41 3.47
C SER A 103 1.53 -4.70 2.73
N LEU A 104 1.42 -5.23 1.52
CA LEU A 104 2.53 -5.39 0.60
C LEU A 104 2.70 -4.10 -0.20
N LEU A 105 3.84 -3.44 -0.04
CA LEU A 105 4.22 -2.23 -0.77
C LEU A 105 5.37 -2.60 -1.71
N PHE A 106 5.23 -2.22 -2.99
CA PHE A 106 6.26 -2.51 -3.98
C PHE A 106 7.44 -1.55 -3.81
N LEU A 107 8.63 -2.10 -3.76
CA LEU A 107 9.89 -1.36 -3.75
C LEU A 107 10.77 -1.89 -4.89
N PRO A 108 10.98 -1.11 -5.97
CA PRO A 108 11.72 -1.57 -7.15
C PRO A 108 13.16 -2.00 -6.85
N GLU A 109 13.77 -1.39 -5.84
CA GLU A 109 15.16 -1.65 -5.42
C GLU A 109 15.29 -2.88 -4.50
N SER A 110 14.18 -3.55 -4.18
CA SER A 110 14.24 -4.77 -3.36
C SER A 110 14.94 -5.90 -4.10
N VAL A 111 15.84 -6.57 -3.40
CA VAL A 111 16.47 -7.81 -3.84
C VAL A 111 15.73 -8.97 -3.19
N PHE A 112 15.28 -9.90 -4.01
CA PHE A 112 14.60 -11.13 -3.56
C PHE A 112 15.53 -12.31 -3.78
N ASP A 113 15.73 -13.12 -2.75
CA ASP A 113 16.50 -14.37 -2.81
C ASP A 113 15.64 -15.56 -3.32
#